data_4778233dcb7fe9a3c442a86d1b093094
#
_entry.id   4778233dcb7fe9a3c442a86d1b093094
#
_cell.length_a   1.000
_cell.length_b   1.000
_cell.length_c   1.000
_cell.angle_alpha   90.00
_cell.angle_beta   90.00
_cell.angle_gamma   90.00
#
_symmetry.space_group_name_H-M   'P 1'
#
loop_
_entity.id
_entity.type
_entity.pdbx_description
1 polymer ?
#
loop_
_entity_poly.entity_id
_entity_poly.type
_entity_poly.pdbx_seq_one_letter_code
_entity_poly.pdbx_strand_id
1 'polypeptide(L)'
;SGIANLLGKGKYAAIEKENANLKADNERIKKAFPDAVKKEVGKKTKALTEEKQKAEAERDRALAQNRSLGMERDKALRQLQEQKTGEQHRINMAVSRATSEKDKTIRMLQGALKASRDILNVIADILYKASEVFRRAVDAIIHFGTEQHKSIFAPSEAADIKSIMLEYGETTEQQKAVGAWLCDYAESRQPFDEIKHRHTLNEVGDVAEGKYDWKIEKEERGMQR
;
A
#
# COMPACT_ATOMS: atom_id res chain seq x y z
N SER A 1 -88.59 81.65 -33.84
CA SER A 1 -87.43 81.62 -32.97
C SER A 1 -87.68 81.01 -31.58
N GLY A 2 -88.89 80.61 -31.23
CA GLY A 2 -89.16 80.13 -29.85
C GLY A 2 -88.84 78.64 -29.56
N ILE A 3 -88.88 77.74 -30.59
CA ILE A 3 -88.70 76.30 -30.39
C ILE A 3 -87.21 75.88 -30.19
N ALA A 4 -86.27 76.59 -30.84
CA ALA A 4 -84.80 76.31 -30.66
C ALA A 4 -84.26 76.66 -29.24
N ASN A 5 -84.93 77.68 -28.63
CA ASN A 5 -84.57 78.07 -27.26
C ASN A 5 -85.09 77.07 -26.18
N LEU A 6 -86.23 76.45 -26.44
CA LEU A 6 -86.81 75.43 -25.55
C LEU A 6 -86.06 74.12 -25.60
N LEU A 7 -85.60 73.69 -26.79
CA LEU A 7 -84.75 72.51 -26.96
C LEU A 7 -83.33 72.69 -26.34
N GLY A 8 -82.83 73.92 -26.42
CA GLY A 8 -81.53 74.27 -25.73
C GLY A 8 -81.65 74.23 -24.21
N LYS A 9 -82.75 74.76 -23.65
CA LYS A 9 -82.97 74.74 -22.19
C LYS A 9 -83.12 73.31 -21.62
N GLY A 10 -83.84 72.43 -22.37
CA GLY A 10 -83.98 71.04 -21.97
C GLY A 10 -82.60 70.26 -21.92
N LYS A 11 -81.72 70.50 -22.90
CA LYS A 11 -80.40 69.92 -22.92
C LYS A 11 -79.51 70.47 -21.81
N TYR A 12 -79.58 71.76 -21.53
CA TYR A 12 -78.82 72.37 -20.41
C TYR A 12 -79.32 71.82 -19.09
N ALA A 13 -80.55 71.67 -18.81
CA ALA A 13 -81.08 71.08 -17.57
C ALA A 13 -80.70 69.61 -17.40
N ALA A 14 -80.66 68.84 -18.52
CA ALA A 14 -80.13 67.44 -18.46
C ALA A 14 -78.67 67.39 -18.10
N ILE A 15 -77.84 68.24 -18.71
CA ILE A 15 -76.37 68.36 -18.38
C ILE A 15 -76.16 68.82 -16.96
N GLU A 16 -76.93 69.80 -16.46
CA GLU A 16 -76.85 70.21 -15.08
C GLU A 16 -77.16 69.08 -14.07
N LYS A 17 -78.20 68.31 -14.36
CA LYS A 17 -78.58 67.15 -13.54
C LYS A 17 -77.55 66.07 -13.58
N GLU A 18 -76.92 65.79 -14.73
CA GLU A 18 -75.86 64.83 -14.89
C GLU A 18 -74.57 65.26 -14.14
N ASN A 19 -74.24 66.55 -14.25
CA ASN A 19 -73.12 67.14 -13.49
C ASN A 19 -73.33 67.07 -11.96
N ALA A 20 -74.60 67.31 -11.51
CA ALA A 20 -74.92 67.17 -10.10
C ALA A 20 -74.81 65.74 -9.61
N ASN A 21 -75.26 64.76 -10.42
CA ASN A 21 -75.12 63.34 -10.14
C ASN A 21 -73.64 62.92 -10.08
N LEU A 22 -72.84 63.36 -11.08
CA LEU A 22 -71.42 63.06 -11.11
C LEU A 22 -70.68 63.69 -9.94
N LYS A 23 -71.06 64.89 -9.51
CA LYS A 23 -70.48 65.51 -8.28
C LYS A 23 -70.82 64.69 -7.03
N ALA A 24 -72.07 64.25 -6.90
CA ALA A 24 -72.55 63.46 -5.80
C ALA A 24 -71.86 62.10 -5.77
N ASP A 25 -71.63 61.42 -6.89
CA ASP A 25 -70.96 60.20 -7.01
C ASP A 25 -69.41 60.34 -6.69
N ASN A 26 -68.78 61.42 -7.17
CA ASN A 26 -67.41 61.76 -6.83
C ASN A 26 -67.23 61.98 -5.32
N GLU A 27 -68.17 62.66 -4.68
CA GLU A 27 -68.12 62.85 -3.21
C GLU A 27 -68.32 61.51 -2.45
N ARG A 28 -69.23 60.61 -2.97
CA ARG A 28 -69.35 59.23 -2.40
C ARG A 28 -68.09 58.44 -2.58
N ILE A 29 -67.48 58.46 -3.76
CA ILE A 29 -66.23 57.75 -4.03
C ILE A 29 -65.11 58.29 -3.15
N LYS A 30 -64.95 59.60 -3.03
CA LYS A 30 -63.95 60.22 -2.14
C LYS A 30 -64.08 59.84 -0.69
N LYS A 31 -65.29 59.65 -0.19
CA LYS A 31 -65.55 59.21 1.18
C LYS A 31 -65.33 57.70 1.38
N ALA A 32 -65.81 56.87 0.42
CA ALA A 32 -65.75 55.41 0.51
C ALA A 32 -64.34 54.86 0.18
N PHE A 33 -63.58 55.53 -0.71
CA PHE A 33 -62.25 55.06 -1.15
C PHE A 33 -61.23 54.89 -0.04
N PRO A 34 -61.06 55.83 0.89
CA PRO A 34 -60.12 55.65 1.98
C PRO A 34 -60.41 54.45 2.90
N ASP A 35 -61.69 54.21 3.18
CA ASP A 35 -62.14 53.08 4.02
C ASP A 35 -62.01 51.76 3.30
N ALA A 36 -62.32 51.67 2.01
CA ALA A 36 -62.12 50.50 1.20
C ALA A 36 -60.61 50.13 1.08
N VAL A 37 -59.74 51.11 0.82
CA VAL A 37 -58.29 50.93 0.78
C VAL A 37 -57.76 50.50 2.14
N LYS A 38 -58.17 51.19 3.23
CA LYS A 38 -57.73 50.80 4.59
C LYS A 38 -58.13 49.40 4.97
N LYS A 39 -59.35 48.96 4.59
CA LYS A 39 -59.82 47.57 4.82
C LYS A 39 -59.01 46.53 4.03
N GLU A 40 -58.70 46.81 2.75
CA GLU A 40 -57.96 45.91 1.89
C GLU A 40 -56.48 45.84 2.29
N VAL A 41 -55.86 46.98 2.57
CA VAL A 41 -54.50 47.07 3.11
C VAL A 41 -54.41 46.30 4.43
N GLY A 42 -55.38 46.48 5.35
CA GLY A 42 -55.42 45.77 6.61
C GLY A 42 -55.51 44.25 6.46
N LYS A 43 -56.32 43.76 5.53
CA LYS A 43 -56.39 42.31 5.22
C LYS A 43 -55.08 41.77 4.68
N LYS A 44 -54.47 42.47 3.69
CA LYS A 44 -53.19 42.05 3.09
C LYS A 44 -52.03 42.07 4.10
N THR A 45 -52.00 43.12 4.93
CA THR A 45 -50.99 43.24 6.01
C THR A 45 -51.12 42.11 7.01
N LYS A 46 -52.35 41.76 7.41
CA LYS A 46 -52.59 40.62 8.33
C LYS A 46 -52.16 39.29 7.71
N ALA A 47 -52.53 39.04 6.45
CA ALA A 47 -52.16 37.81 5.73
C ALA A 47 -50.63 37.70 5.58
N LEU A 48 -49.94 38.78 5.19
CA LEU A 48 -48.45 38.82 5.11
C LEU A 48 -47.78 38.61 6.47
N THR A 49 -48.35 39.13 7.55
CA THR A 49 -47.83 38.94 8.89
C THR A 49 -47.97 37.48 9.33
N GLU A 50 -49.08 36.83 9.05
CA GLU A 50 -49.30 35.42 9.33
C GLU A 50 -48.35 34.52 8.49
N GLU A 51 -48.17 34.84 7.22
CA GLU A 51 -47.24 34.13 6.33
C GLU A 51 -45.80 34.29 6.78
N LYS A 52 -45.38 35.50 7.17
CA LYS A 52 -44.08 35.78 7.74
C LYS A 52 -43.81 34.95 9.00
N GLN A 53 -44.78 34.91 9.95
CA GLN A 53 -44.65 34.13 11.18
C GLN A 53 -44.54 32.63 10.89
N LYS A 54 -45.26 32.07 9.90
CA LYS A 54 -45.12 30.69 9.47
C LYS A 54 -43.73 30.40 8.89
N ALA A 55 -43.23 31.26 8.00
CA ALA A 55 -41.90 31.13 7.40
C ALA A 55 -40.78 31.22 8.46
N GLU A 56 -40.90 32.12 9.44
CA GLU A 56 -39.97 32.22 10.54
C GLU A 56 -39.98 30.95 11.41
N ALA A 57 -41.13 30.38 11.73
CA ALA A 57 -41.25 29.15 12.49
C ALA A 57 -40.69 27.94 11.72
N GLU A 58 -40.87 27.84 10.42
CA GLU A 58 -40.29 26.81 9.57
C GLU A 58 -38.76 26.93 9.51
N ARG A 59 -38.25 28.15 9.31
CA ARG A 59 -36.79 28.43 9.37
C ARG A 59 -36.18 27.99 10.69
N ASP A 60 -36.78 28.33 11.82
CA ASP A 60 -36.26 28.01 13.12
C ASP A 60 -36.26 26.49 13.40
N ARG A 61 -37.31 25.77 12.91
CA ARG A 61 -37.35 24.29 12.92
C ARG A 61 -36.21 23.70 12.09
N ALA A 62 -36.01 24.17 10.87
CA ALA A 62 -34.94 23.71 9.99
C ALA A 62 -33.55 23.95 10.58
N LEU A 63 -33.34 25.11 11.24
CA LEU A 63 -32.08 25.41 11.95
C LEU A 63 -31.86 24.48 13.14
N ALA A 64 -32.90 24.18 13.92
CA ALA A 64 -32.81 23.24 15.04
C ALA A 64 -32.46 21.82 14.55
N GLN A 65 -33.11 21.38 13.48
CA GLN A 65 -32.82 20.08 12.86
C GLN A 65 -31.39 20.00 12.31
N ASN A 66 -30.90 21.01 11.64
CA ASN A 66 -29.54 21.08 11.15
C ASN A 66 -28.50 21.03 12.28
N ARG A 67 -28.77 21.69 13.42
CA ARG A 67 -27.90 21.60 14.60
C ARG A 67 -27.86 20.18 15.17
N SER A 68 -29.01 19.49 15.25
CA SER A 68 -29.09 18.11 15.73
C SER A 68 -28.29 17.17 14.81
N LEU A 69 -28.50 17.25 13.50
CA LEU A 69 -27.77 16.47 12.51
C LEU A 69 -26.26 16.73 12.55
N GLY A 70 -25.86 17.99 12.78
CA GLY A 70 -24.46 18.35 12.99
C GLY A 70 -23.84 17.62 14.20
N MET A 71 -24.51 17.62 15.34
CA MET A 71 -24.05 16.92 16.53
C MET A 71 -23.98 15.39 16.34
N GLU A 72 -24.95 14.79 15.66
CA GLU A 72 -24.94 13.36 15.34
C GLU A 72 -23.79 12.99 14.42
N ARG A 73 -23.55 13.78 13.38
CA ARG A 73 -22.41 13.61 12.47
C ARG A 73 -21.08 13.66 13.24
N ASP A 74 -20.90 14.64 14.10
CA ASP A 74 -19.66 14.84 14.84
C ASP A 74 -19.42 13.69 15.84
N LYS A 75 -20.50 13.16 16.45
CA LYS A 75 -20.44 11.96 17.29
C LYS A 75 -20.03 10.73 16.48
N ALA A 76 -20.64 10.51 15.31
CA ALA A 76 -20.30 9.40 14.43
C ALA A 76 -18.84 9.46 13.94
N LEU A 77 -18.35 10.65 13.60
CA LEU A 77 -16.94 10.87 13.22
C LEU A 77 -15.96 10.52 14.34
N ARG A 78 -16.25 10.93 15.58
CA ARG A 78 -15.43 10.56 16.74
C ARG A 78 -15.40 9.06 16.95
N GLN A 79 -16.53 8.39 16.91
CA GLN A 79 -16.61 6.94 17.05
C GLN A 79 -15.82 6.20 15.96
N LEU A 80 -15.91 6.67 14.71
CA LEU A 80 -15.14 6.11 13.60
C LEU A 80 -13.62 6.29 13.81
N GLN A 81 -13.21 7.44 14.31
CA GLN A 81 -11.80 7.72 14.60
C GLN A 81 -11.26 6.85 15.73
N GLU A 82 -12.06 6.68 16.81
CA GLU A 82 -11.71 5.78 17.92
C GLU A 82 -11.61 4.32 17.47
N GLN A 83 -12.50 3.86 16.60
CA GLN A 83 -12.43 2.53 16.01
C GLN A 83 -11.16 2.34 15.17
N LYS A 84 -10.85 3.28 14.28
CA LYS A 84 -9.65 3.23 13.45
C LYS A 84 -8.36 3.20 14.27
N THR A 85 -8.26 4.04 15.30
CA THR A 85 -7.08 4.05 16.17
C THR A 85 -6.95 2.76 16.98
N GLY A 86 -8.05 2.21 17.49
CA GLY A 86 -8.06 0.94 18.19
C GLY A 86 -7.70 -0.24 17.27
N GLU A 87 -8.17 -0.23 16.03
CA GLU A 87 -7.83 -1.26 15.04
C GLU A 87 -6.35 -1.17 14.63
N GLN A 88 -5.85 0.02 14.35
CA GLN A 88 -4.44 0.25 14.03
C GLN A 88 -3.52 -0.20 15.17
N HIS A 89 -3.90 0.06 16.43
CA HIS A 89 -3.15 -0.43 17.58
C HIS A 89 -3.11 -1.96 17.63
N ARG A 90 -4.24 -2.65 17.40
CA ARG A 90 -4.29 -4.12 17.35
C ARG A 90 -3.42 -4.69 16.22
N ILE A 91 -3.47 -4.08 15.03
CA ILE A 91 -2.62 -4.48 13.91
C ILE A 91 -1.13 -4.33 14.28
N ASN A 92 -0.73 -3.18 14.82
CA ASN A 92 0.65 -2.92 15.21
C ASN A 92 1.15 -3.93 16.26
N MET A 93 0.32 -4.27 17.26
CA MET A 93 0.64 -5.28 18.26
C MET A 93 0.79 -6.68 17.65
N ALA A 94 -0.09 -7.06 16.72
CA ALA A 94 -0.01 -8.35 16.04
C ALA A 94 1.24 -8.45 15.15
N VAL A 95 1.55 -7.40 14.40
CA VAL A 95 2.77 -7.31 13.57
C VAL A 95 4.02 -7.39 14.46
N SER A 96 4.07 -6.64 15.56
CA SER A 96 5.22 -6.68 16.49
C SER A 96 5.45 -8.07 17.08
N ARG A 97 4.38 -8.77 17.49
CA ARG A 97 4.50 -10.17 17.98
C ARG A 97 5.02 -11.11 16.90
N ALA A 98 4.42 -11.06 15.69
CA ALA A 98 4.83 -11.93 14.57
C ALA A 98 6.29 -11.67 14.15
N THR A 99 6.73 -10.41 14.15
CA THR A 99 8.13 -10.04 13.85
C THR A 99 9.07 -10.59 14.94
N SER A 100 8.73 -10.43 16.21
CA SER A 100 9.54 -10.93 17.32
C SER A 100 9.67 -12.47 17.30
N GLU A 101 8.61 -13.20 16.97
CA GLU A 101 8.65 -14.66 16.82
C GLU A 101 9.53 -15.09 15.63
N LYS A 102 9.42 -14.41 14.50
CA LYS A 102 10.28 -14.65 13.33
C LYS A 102 11.74 -14.40 13.66
N ASP A 103 12.05 -13.28 14.31
CA ASP A 103 13.43 -12.94 14.70
C ASP A 103 14.01 -13.99 15.67
N LYS A 104 13.21 -14.50 16.59
CA LYS A 104 13.61 -15.60 17.49
C LYS A 104 13.90 -16.87 16.69
N THR A 105 13.06 -17.24 15.75
CA THR A 105 13.25 -18.41 14.89
C THR A 105 14.50 -18.28 14.03
N ILE A 106 14.72 -17.10 13.43
CA ILE A 106 15.92 -16.81 12.63
C ILE A 106 17.19 -16.97 13.48
N ARG A 107 17.21 -16.40 14.68
CA ARG A 107 18.37 -16.55 15.59
C ARG A 107 18.62 -18.00 15.99
N MET A 108 17.56 -18.77 16.24
CA MET A 108 17.70 -20.21 16.53
C MET A 108 18.27 -20.97 15.33
N LEU A 109 17.77 -20.71 14.12
CA LEU A 109 18.26 -21.35 12.90
C LEU A 109 19.71 -20.94 12.59
N GLN A 110 20.07 -19.69 12.79
CA GLN A 110 21.45 -19.21 12.64
C GLN A 110 22.39 -19.88 13.65
N GLY A 111 21.95 -20.05 14.91
CA GLY A 111 22.69 -20.76 15.92
C GLY A 111 22.91 -22.24 15.59
N ALA A 112 21.85 -22.92 15.12
CA ALA A 112 21.93 -24.32 14.68
C ALA A 112 22.84 -24.49 13.46
N LEU A 113 22.75 -23.57 12.48
CA LEU A 113 23.62 -23.59 11.30
C LEU A 113 25.09 -23.40 11.69
N LYS A 114 25.37 -22.47 12.59
CA LYS A 114 26.74 -22.25 13.10
C LYS A 114 27.28 -23.50 13.80
N ALA A 115 26.50 -24.11 14.70
CA ALA A 115 26.88 -25.32 15.38
C ALA A 115 27.16 -26.49 14.41
N SER A 116 26.32 -26.65 13.38
CA SER A 116 26.51 -27.64 12.33
C SER A 116 27.81 -27.39 11.54
N ARG A 117 28.11 -26.14 11.21
CA ARG A 117 29.33 -25.76 10.50
C ARG A 117 30.56 -26.05 11.37
N ASP A 118 30.53 -25.78 12.67
CA ASP A 118 31.62 -26.05 13.61
C ASP A 118 31.89 -27.57 13.69
N ILE A 119 30.86 -28.41 13.73
CA ILE A 119 30.98 -29.88 13.70
C ILE A 119 31.60 -30.35 12.38
N LEU A 120 31.13 -29.82 11.25
CA LEU A 120 31.69 -30.16 9.93
C LEU A 120 33.15 -29.78 9.81
N ASN A 121 33.57 -28.66 10.38
CA ASN A 121 34.97 -28.27 10.40
C ASN A 121 35.85 -29.23 11.25
N VAL A 122 35.34 -29.69 12.40
CA VAL A 122 36.04 -30.72 13.20
C VAL A 122 36.19 -32.02 12.42
N ILE A 123 35.15 -32.47 11.71
CA ILE A 123 35.21 -33.63 10.85
C ILE A 123 36.24 -33.43 9.74
N ALA A 124 36.22 -32.28 9.08
CA ALA A 124 37.17 -31.93 8.03
C ALA A 124 38.64 -31.95 8.54
N ASP A 125 38.89 -31.44 9.76
CA ASP A 125 40.20 -31.48 10.37
C ASP A 125 40.70 -32.93 10.62
N ILE A 126 39.79 -33.81 11.01
CA ILE A 126 40.08 -35.25 11.17
C ILE A 126 40.42 -35.88 9.81
N LEU A 127 39.55 -35.64 8.81
CA LEU A 127 39.76 -36.16 7.47
C LEU A 127 41.03 -35.64 6.81
N TYR A 128 41.35 -34.36 6.99
CA TYR A 128 42.57 -33.76 6.47
C TYR A 128 43.82 -34.42 7.02
N LYS A 129 43.79 -34.91 8.26
CA LYS A 129 44.91 -35.62 8.90
C LYS A 129 44.93 -37.11 8.51
N ALA A 130 43.78 -37.74 8.34
CA ALA A 130 43.64 -39.19 8.19
C ALA A 130 43.58 -39.66 6.73
N SER A 131 43.04 -38.83 5.81
CA SER A 131 42.86 -39.18 4.39
C SER A 131 43.77 -38.37 3.49
N GLU A 132 44.62 -39.05 2.77
CA GLU A 132 45.54 -38.42 1.81
C GLU A 132 44.77 -37.80 0.64
N VAL A 133 43.73 -38.49 0.15
CA VAL A 133 42.87 -37.97 -0.96
C VAL A 133 42.17 -36.72 -0.51
N PHE A 134 41.57 -36.69 0.69
CA PHE A 134 40.91 -35.50 1.24
C PHE A 134 41.90 -34.33 1.37
N ARG A 135 43.10 -34.59 1.88
CA ARG A 135 44.14 -33.56 2.00
C ARG A 135 44.52 -32.99 0.64
N ARG A 136 44.77 -33.85 -0.38
CA ARG A 136 45.11 -33.39 -1.74
C ARG A 136 44.00 -32.59 -2.36
N ALA A 137 42.72 -33.00 -2.20
CA ALA A 137 41.58 -32.24 -2.68
C ALA A 137 41.49 -30.84 -2.06
N VAL A 138 41.67 -30.74 -0.74
CA VAL A 138 41.70 -29.43 -0.02
C VAL A 138 42.88 -28.58 -0.45
N ASP A 139 44.08 -29.17 -0.53
CA ASP A 139 45.29 -28.45 -0.96
C ASP A 139 45.17 -27.96 -2.42
N ALA A 140 44.54 -28.74 -3.30
CA ALA A 140 44.25 -28.32 -4.67
C ALA A 140 43.31 -27.10 -4.72
N ILE A 141 42.28 -27.09 -3.88
CA ILE A 141 41.34 -25.96 -3.76
C ILE A 141 42.08 -24.72 -3.18
N ILE A 142 42.91 -24.90 -2.14
CA ILE A 142 43.75 -23.82 -1.56
C ILE A 142 44.64 -23.22 -2.66
N HIS A 143 45.37 -24.09 -3.37
CA HIS A 143 46.27 -23.69 -4.44
C HIS A 143 45.51 -22.92 -5.57
N PHE A 144 44.33 -23.40 -5.97
CA PHE A 144 43.49 -22.73 -6.96
C PHE A 144 43.01 -21.36 -6.45
N GLY A 145 42.56 -21.27 -5.22
CA GLY A 145 42.03 -20.05 -4.62
C GLY A 145 43.07 -18.97 -4.34
N THR A 146 44.33 -19.37 -4.17
CA THR A 146 45.46 -18.47 -3.82
C THR A 146 46.29 -18.03 -5.04
N GLU A 147 46.33 -18.84 -6.09
CA GLU A 147 47.07 -18.49 -7.33
C GLU A 147 46.25 -17.63 -8.29
N GLN A 148 46.76 -16.44 -8.58
CA GLN A 148 46.03 -15.48 -9.44
C GLN A 148 45.85 -15.95 -10.90
N HIS A 149 46.81 -16.72 -11.42
CA HIS A 149 46.81 -17.14 -12.84
C HIS A 149 46.17 -18.51 -13.10
N LYS A 150 45.79 -19.25 -12.06
CA LYS A 150 45.19 -20.56 -12.20
C LYS A 150 43.70 -20.40 -12.50
N SER A 151 43.25 -20.86 -13.66
CA SER A 151 41.87 -20.72 -14.12
C SER A 151 41.07 -22.03 -14.23
N ILE A 152 41.78 -23.17 -14.15
CA ILE A 152 41.19 -24.51 -14.19
C ILE A 152 41.97 -25.46 -13.26
N PHE A 153 41.34 -26.50 -12.75
CA PHE A 153 42.00 -27.57 -12.05
C PHE A 153 42.80 -28.45 -13.02
N ALA A 154 43.97 -28.98 -12.56
CA ALA A 154 44.61 -30.06 -13.25
C ALA A 154 43.73 -31.35 -13.15
N PRO A 155 43.81 -32.27 -14.14
CA PRO A 155 42.98 -33.48 -14.10
C PRO A 155 43.10 -34.31 -12.82
N SER A 156 44.31 -34.48 -12.30
CA SER A 156 44.55 -35.19 -11.02
C SER A 156 43.92 -34.47 -9.83
N GLU A 157 43.97 -33.12 -9.79
CA GLU A 157 43.32 -32.31 -8.74
C GLU A 157 41.78 -32.45 -8.82
N ALA A 158 41.22 -32.36 -10.04
CA ALA A 158 39.82 -32.56 -10.25
C ALA A 158 39.34 -33.99 -9.89
N ALA A 159 40.18 -35.00 -10.14
CA ALA A 159 39.92 -36.39 -9.76
C ALA A 159 39.86 -36.57 -8.23
N ASP A 160 40.81 -35.99 -7.50
CA ASP A 160 40.81 -36.03 -6.02
C ASP A 160 39.57 -35.32 -5.45
N ILE A 161 39.21 -34.12 -5.96
CA ILE A 161 38.01 -33.38 -5.55
C ILE A 161 36.75 -34.21 -5.86
N LYS A 162 36.65 -34.78 -7.07
CA LYS A 162 35.50 -35.59 -7.49
C LYS A 162 35.37 -36.86 -6.64
N SER A 163 36.49 -37.53 -6.28
CA SER A 163 36.48 -38.70 -5.42
C SER A 163 35.79 -38.41 -4.08
N ILE A 164 36.14 -37.30 -3.45
CA ILE A 164 35.49 -36.87 -2.19
C ILE A 164 34.01 -36.54 -2.39
N MET A 165 33.65 -35.85 -3.49
CA MET A 165 32.25 -35.58 -3.81
C MET A 165 31.42 -36.83 -3.96
N LEU A 166 31.94 -37.84 -4.65
CA LEU A 166 31.27 -39.13 -4.85
C LEU A 166 31.17 -39.96 -3.57
N GLU A 167 32.16 -39.87 -2.68
CA GLU A 167 32.18 -40.57 -1.39
C GLU A 167 31.06 -40.07 -0.45
N TYR A 168 30.77 -38.74 -0.48
CA TYR A 168 29.84 -38.11 0.45
C TYR A 168 28.56 -37.58 -0.20
N GLY A 169 28.38 -37.71 -1.50
CA GLY A 169 27.19 -37.24 -2.25
C GLY A 169 26.73 -38.21 -3.33
N GLU A 170 25.50 -38.72 -3.21
CA GLU A 170 24.90 -39.65 -4.16
C GLU A 170 24.35 -38.95 -5.41
N THR A 171 23.88 -37.72 -5.28
CA THR A 171 23.31 -36.91 -6.36
C THR A 171 24.21 -35.73 -6.71
N THR A 172 24.09 -35.20 -7.93
CA THR A 172 24.84 -34.02 -8.37
C THR A 172 24.67 -32.82 -7.42
N GLU A 173 23.47 -32.62 -6.88
CA GLU A 173 23.20 -31.53 -5.93
C GLU A 173 23.89 -31.75 -4.59
N GLN A 174 23.93 -33.01 -4.10
CA GLN A 174 24.70 -33.36 -2.89
C GLN A 174 26.21 -33.19 -3.14
N GLN A 175 26.70 -33.62 -4.31
CA GLN A 175 28.10 -33.46 -4.71
C GLN A 175 28.50 -31.98 -4.77
N LYS A 176 27.66 -31.11 -5.32
CA LYS A 176 27.86 -29.64 -5.27
C LYS A 176 27.92 -29.11 -3.84
N ALA A 177 27.04 -29.60 -2.95
CA ALA A 177 27.06 -29.20 -1.55
C ALA A 177 28.35 -29.65 -0.83
N VAL A 178 28.81 -30.87 -1.10
CA VAL A 178 30.14 -31.34 -0.59
C VAL A 178 31.26 -30.48 -1.13
N GLY A 179 31.23 -30.16 -2.43
CA GLY A 179 32.22 -29.29 -3.05
C GLY A 179 32.25 -27.87 -2.44
N ALA A 180 31.10 -27.30 -2.18
CA ALA A 180 30.99 -26.00 -1.51
C ALA A 180 31.55 -26.07 -0.08
N TRP A 181 31.26 -27.14 0.66
CA TRP A 181 31.84 -27.37 1.99
C TRP A 181 33.36 -27.50 1.94
N LEU A 182 33.93 -28.22 0.95
CA LEU A 182 35.38 -28.31 0.77
C LEU A 182 36.01 -26.93 0.50
N CYS A 183 35.35 -26.08 -0.29
CA CYS A 183 35.79 -24.70 -0.53
C CYS A 183 35.76 -23.86 0.75
N ASP A 184 34.66 -23.91 1.51
CA ASP A 184 34.51 -23.20 2.79
C ASP A 184 35.63 -23.66 3.80
N TYR A 185 35.91 -24.97 3.84
CA TYR A 185 36.96 -25.51 4.71
C TYR A 185 38.34 -25.07 4.24
N ALA A 186 38.63 -25.12 2.93
CA ALA A 186 39.89 -24.66 2.36
C ALA A 186 40.15 -23.18 2.67
N GLU A 187 39.14 -22.34 2.49
CA GLU A 187 39.17 -20.90 2.79
C GLU A 187 39.40 -20.64 4.29
N SER A 188 38.81 -21.46 5.18
CA SER A 188 39.04 -21.36 6.63
C SER A 188 40.50 -21.62 7.02
N ARG A 189 41.20 -22.41 6.24
CA ARG A 189 42.64 -22.70 6.42
C ARG A 189 43.51 -21.63 5.79
N GLN A 190 43.16 -21.15 4.60
CA GLN A 190 43.86 -20.09 3.88
C GLN A 190 42.87 -19.23 3.13
N PRO A 191 42.64 -17.98 3.57
CA PRO A 191 41.65 -17.10 2.98
C PRO A 191 41.92 -16.78 1.50
N PHE A 192 40.86 -16.73 0.71
CA PHE A 192 40.85 -16.30 -0.70
C PHE A 192 40.32 -14.86 -0.79
N ASP A 193 40.64 -14.15 -1.90
CA ASP A 193 39.89 -12.96 -2.22
C ASP A 193 38.48 -13.31 -2.74
N GLU A 194 37.52 -12.38 -2.66
CA GLU A 194 36.10 -12.63 -3.01
C GLU A 194 35.94 -13.09 -4.47
N ILE A 195 36.72 -12.58 -5.39
CA ILE A 195 36.65 -12.94 -6.82
C ILE A 195 37.13 -14.37 -7.01
N LYS A 196 38.27 -14.73 -6.36
CA LYS A 196 38.82 -16.08 -6.40
C LYS A 196 37.93 -17.07 -5.69
N HIS A 197 37.34 -16.72 -4.54
CA HIS A 197 36.35 -17.56 -3.87
C HIS A 197 35.21 -17.96 -4.80
N ARG A 198 34.58 -16.98 -5.47
CA ARG A 198 33.50 -17.24 -6.42
C ARG A 198 33.94 -18.07 -7.61
N HIS A 199 35.14 -17.83 -8.11
CA HIS A 199 35.68 -18.61 -9.22
C HIS A 199 35.97 -20.06 -8.80
N THR A 200 36.55 -20.26 -7.63
CA THR A 200 36.80 -21.59 -7.06
C THR A 200 35.53 -22.40 -6.87
N LEU A 201 34.47 -21.78 -6.32
CA LEU A 201 33.15 -22.40 -6.18
C LEU A 201 32.55 -22.82 -7.53
N ASN A 202 32.68 -21.99 -8.58
CA ASN A 202 32.21 -22.33 -9.91
C ASN A 202 32.97 -23.52 -10.50
N GLU A 203 34.31 -23.53 -10.42
CA GLU A 203 35.12 -24.60 -10.94
C GLU A 203 34.90 -25.93 -10.18
N VAL A 204 34.75 -25.89 -8.86
CA VAL A 204 34.37 -27.05 -8.05
C VAL A 204 32.96 -27.54 -8.44
N GLY A 205 32.03 -26.64 -8.71
CA GLY A 205 30.71 -26.99 -9.27
C GLY A 205 30.81 -27.67 -10.64
N ASP A 206 31.73 -27.25 -11.51
CA ASP A 206 32.01 -27.84 -12.81
C ASP A 206 32.56 -29.27 -12.69
N VAL A 207 33.38 -29.54 -11.63
CA VAL A 207 33.82 -30.92 -11.30
C VAL A 207 32.59 -31.78 -10.93
N ALA A 208 31.69 -31.28 -10.08
CA ALA A 208 30.47 -32.01 -9.71
C ALA A 208 29.56 -32.30 -10.90
N GLU A 209 29.47 -31.39 -11.87
CA GLU A 209 28.69 -31.53 -13.09
C GLU A 209 29.33 -32.46 -14.14
N GLY A 210 30.52 -32.97 -13.87
CA GLY A 210 31.24 -33.88 -14.78
C GLY A 210 31.95 -33.21 -15.96
N LYS A 211 32.12 -31.87 -15.95
CA LYS A 211 32.82 -31.16 -17.01
C LYS A 211 34.31 -31.53 -17.11
N TYR A 212 34.87 -32.15 -16.07
CA TYR A 212 36.22 -32.61 -15.99
C TYR A 212 36.41 -34.11 -16.34
N ASP A 213 35.32 -34.88 -16.46
CA ASP A 213 35.36 -36.35 -16.57
C ASP A 213 36.22 -36.82 -17.76
N TRP A 214 36.08 -36.20 -18.92
CA TRP A 214 36.89 -36.55 -20.09
C TRP A 214 38.38 -36.28 -19.94
N LYS A 215 38.76 -35.27 -19.14
CA LYS A 215 40.17 -34.93 -18.86
C LYS A 215 40.76 -35.96 -17.89
N ILE A 216 40.00 -36.33 -16.85
CA ILE A 216 40.38 -37.35 -15.88
C ILE A 216 40.58 -38.71 -16.57
N GLU A 217 39.62 -39.16 -17.37
CA GLU A 217 39.74 -40.41 -18.12
C GLU A 217 40.92 -40.44 -19.11
N LYS A 218 41.25 -39.29 -19.73
CA LYS A 218 42.37 -39.21 -20.65
C LYS A 218 43.72 -39.33 -19.93
N GLU A 219 43.83 -38.76 -18.75
CA GLU A 219 45.07 -38.84 -17.92
C GLU A 219 45.28 -40.27 -17.42
N GLU A 220 44.24 -40.92 -16.90
CA GLU A 220 44.27 -42.33 -16.47
C GLU A 220 44.73 -43.27 -17.59
N ARG A 221 44.20 -43.11 -18.83
CA ARG A 221 44.62 -43.90 -20.00
C ARG A 221 46.08 -43.62 -20.42
N GLY A 222 46.57 -42.40 -20.18
CA GLY A 222 47.93 -42.00 -20.47
C GLY A 222 48.94 -42.59 -19.49
N MET A 223 48.59 -42.82 -18.24
CA MET A 223 49.40 -43.44 -17.23
C MET A 223 49.50 -44.98 -17.35
N GLN A 224 48.63 -45.62 -18.14
CA GLN A 224 48.64 -47.07 -18.41
C GLN A 224 49.52 -47.49 -19.61
N ARG A 225 50.21 -46.50 -20.23
CA ARG A 225 51.16 -46.76 -21.32
C ARG A 225 52.59 -46.52 -20.84
#